data_4ef63cb977b5621cf2bd44afdd6d389c
#
_entry.id   4ef63cb977b5621cf2bd44afdd6d389c
#
_cell.length_a   1.000
_cell.length_b   1.000
_cell.length_c   1.000
_cell.angle_alpha   90.00
_cell.angle_beta   90.00
_cell.angle_gamma   90.00
#
_symmetry.space_group_name_H-M   'P 1'
#
loop_
_entity.id
_entity.type
_entity.pdbx_description
1 polymer ?
#
loop_
_entity_poly.entity_id
_entity_poly.type
_entity_poly.pdbx_seq_one_letter_code
_entity_poly.pdbx_strand_id
1 'polypeptide(L)'
;MGNDTQDYVDFIHWINSKYPLFETSIFSRGHWIGQVETEDIYPVQNLPCVRWFDVSITATGVIAHCCMDGKAQYPIGDVKKQHILEIYNEPKYRRLNESTYSRLDVEPCNSCSFL
;
A
#
# COMPACT_ATOMS: atom_id res chain seq x y z
N MET A 1 5.63 10.16 -19.55
CA MET A 1 4.55 10.82 -18.81
C MET A 1 5.00 12.20 -18.45
N GLY A 2 4.53 13.17 -19.15
CA GLY A 2 4.75 14.53 -18.75
C GLY A 2 4.06 14.75 -17.42
N ASN A 3 4.84 14.70 -16.38
CA ASN A 3 4.45 15.31 -15.15
C ASN A 3 4.61 16.78 -15.39
N ASP A 4 3.62 17.36 -15.95
CA ASP A 4 3.57 18.79 -15.99
C ASP A 4 3.37 19.25 -14.55
N THR A 5 4.51 19.44 -13.87
CA THR A 5 4.54 20.02 -12.52
C THR A 5 3.72 21.30 -12.50
N GLN A 6 3.65 21.98 -13.64
CA GLN A 6 2.83 23.16 -13.83
C GLN A 6 1.33 22.86 -13.78
N ASP A 7 0.89 21.75 -14.37
CA ASP A 7 -0.53 21.34 -14.32
C ASP A 7 -1.00 21.05 -12.89
N TYR A 8 -0.13 20.46 -12.08
CA TYR A 8 -0.39 20.27 -10.65
C TYR A 8 -0.55 21.58 -9.91
N VAL A 9 0.39 22.51 -10.14
CA VAL A 9 0.37 23.81 -9.49
C VAL A 9 -0.90 24.56 -9.88
N ASP A 10 -1.22 24.60 -11.15
CA ASP A 10 -2.43 25.26 -11.66
C ASP A 10 -3.70 24.66 -11.10
N PHE A 11 -3.77 23.32 -11.02
CA PHE A 11 -4.91 22.63 -10.42
C PHE A 11 -5.08 22.94 -8.94
N ILE A 12 -4.00 22.92 -8.16
CA ILE A 12 -4.03 23.26 -6.74
C ILE A 12 -4.45 24.71 -6.53
N HIS A 13 -3.92 25.64 -7.30
CA HIS A 13 -4.37 27.03 -7.25
C HIS A 13 -5.85 27.19 -7.58
N TRP A 14 -6.32 26.52 -8.61
CA TRP A 14 -7.72 26.56 -9.00
C TRP A 14 -8.63 26.02 -7.88
N ILE A 15 -8.32 24.83 -7.32
CA ILE A 15 -9.18 24.21 -6.30
C ILE A 15 -9.18 25.01 -4.99
N ASN A 16 -8.02 25.52 -4.58
CA ASN A 16 -7.91 26.36 -3.37
C ASN A 16 -8.63 27.70 -3.53
N SER A 17 -8.64 28.27 -4.73
CA SER A 17 -9.39 29.47 -5.05
C SER A 17 -10.90 29.24 -5.00
N LYS A 18 -11.35 28.10 -5.53
CA LYS A 18 -12.78 27.77 -5.62
C LYS A 18 -13.34 27.23 -4.30
N TYR A 19 -12.53 26.54 -3.53
CA TYR A 19 -12.92 25.89 -2.27
C TYR A 19 -11.90 26.18 -1.16
N PRO A 20 -11.88 27.43 -0.63
CA PRO A 20 -10.82 27.87 0.28
C PRO A 20 -10.83 27.18 1.64
N LEU A 21 -11.90 26.46 1.99
CA LEU A 21 -12.00 25.70 3.23
C LEU A 21 -11.47 24.28 3.14
N PHE A 22 -11.11 23.80 1.93
CA PHE A 22 -10.52 22.49 1.76
C PHE A 22 -9.00 22.55 1.87
N GLU A 23 -8.45 21.63 2.63
CA GLU A 23 -7.01 21.38 2.63
C GLU A 23 -6.64 20.51 1.44
N THR A 24 -5.59 20.87 0.75
CA THR A 24 -5.06 20.10 -0.36
C THR A 24 -3.68 19.56 -0.03
N SER A 25 -3.44 18.32 -0.37
CA SER A 25 -2.15 17.67 -0.18
C SER A 25 -1.70 16.98 -1.47
N ILE A 26 -0.40 17.02 -1.72
CA ILE A 26 0.23 16.34 -2.85
C ILE A 26 1.05 15.18 -2.32
N PHE A 27 0.83 14.00 -2.87
CA PHE A 27 1.56 12.79 -2.51
C PHE A 27 2.26 12.21 -3.74
N SER A 28 3.45 11.68 -3.54
CA SER A 28 4.11 10.87 -4.55
C SER A 28 3.31 9.61 -4.84
N ARG A 29 3.24 9.24 -6.10
CA ARG A 29 2.57 8.03 -6.53
C ARG A 29 3.43 6.81 -6.21
N GLY A 30 2.94 5.93 -5.35
CA GLY A 30 3.60 4.65 -5.08
C GLY A 30 3.44 3.66 -6.25
N HIS A 31 4.40 2.75 -6.43
CA HIS A 31 4.33 1.73 -7.48
C HIS A 31 3.51 0.48 -7.09
N TRP A 32 2.94 0.45 -5.88
CA TRP A 32 2.05 -0.60 -5.41
C TRP A 32 2.63 -2.01 -5.63
N ILE A 33 3.84 -2.21 -5.12
CA ILE A 33 4.61 -3.47 -5.31
C ILE A 33 4.75 -3.91 -6.76
N GLY A 34 4.96 -2.94 -7.65
CA GLY A 34 5.12 -3.15 -9.08
C GLY A 34 3.82 -3.23 -9.90
N GLN A 35 2.66 -3.03 -9.28
CA GLN A 35 1.36 -3.06 -9.98
C GLN A 35 1.02 -1.75 -10.69
N VAL A 36 1.73 -0.69 -10.39
CA VAL A 36 1.57 0.65 -10.98
C VAL A 36 2.93 1.17 -11.44
N GLU A 37 3.00 1.60 -12.69
CA GLU A 37 4.20 2.24 -13.21
C GLU A 37 4.36 3.64 -12.60
N THR A 38 5.57 3.93 -12.11
CA THR A 38 5.95 5.23 -11.58
C THR A 38 7.46 5.40 -11.67
N GLU A 39 7.91 6.65 -11.77
CA GLU A 39 9.33 7.00 -11.70
C GLU A 39 9.81 7.15 -10.24
N ASP A 40 8.89 7.28 -9.31
CA ASP A 40 9.16 7.46 -7.88
C ASP A 40 9.42 6.10 -7.22
N ILE A 41 10.58 5.51 -7.48
CA ILE A 41 11.01 4.24 -6.87
C ILE A 41 12.09 4.53 -5.83
N TYR A 42 11.81 4.15 -4.60
CA TYR A 42 12.74 4.30 -3.49
C TYR A 42 13.34 2.94 -3.08
N PRO A 43 14.56 2.91 -2.54
CA PRO A 43 15.15 1.69 -2.02
C PRO A 43 14.29 1.08 -0.91
N VAL A 44 14.17 -0.25 -0.92
CA VAL A 44 13.47 -0.97 0.14
C VAL A 44 14.26 -0.86 1.44
N GLN A 45 13.59 -0.42 2.48
CA GLN A 45 14.22 -0.27 3.80
C GLN A 45 14.44 -1.62 4.48
N ASN A 46 15.60 -1.78 5.13
CA ASN A 46 15.90 -2.96 5.93
C ASN A 46 15.25 -2.88 7.32
N LEU A 47 13.93 -2.82 7.34
CA LEU A 47 13.09 -2.67 8.53
C LEU A 47 11.80 -3.47 8.36
N PRO A 48 11.12 -3.84 9.45
CA PRO A 48 9.74 -4.32 9.40
C PRO A 48 8.80 -3.28 8.79
N CYS A 49 7.65 -3.71 8.33
CA CYS A 49 6.64 -2.82 7.78
C CYS A 49 5.49 -2.62 8.77
N VAL A 50 5.13 -1.37 9.03
CA VAL A 50 3.98 -1.03 9.88
C VAL A 50 2.65 -1.57 9.34
N ARG A 51 2.56 -1.80 8.03
CA ARG A 51 1.36 -2.35 7.37
C ARG A 51 1.14 -3.85 7.61
N TRP A 52 2.11 -4.54 8.19
CA TRP A 52 1.94 -5.94 8.54
C TRP A 52 0.91 -6.19 9.65
N PHE A 53 0.52 -5.15 10.36
CA PHE A 53 -0.53 -5.21 11.38
C PHE A 53 -1.92 -4.86 10.83
N ASP A 54 -1.99 -4.36 9.61
CA ASP A 54 -3.24 -3.98 8.97
C ASP A 54 -3.86 -5.19 8.25
N VAL A 55 -5.18 -5.21 8.18
CA VAL A 55 -5.92 -6.17 7.34
C VAL A 55 -6.52 -5.43 6.15
N SER A 56 -6.14 -5.83 4.96
CA SER A 56 -6.64 -5.25 3.70
C SER A 56 -7.59 -6.24 3.03
N ILE A 57 -8.86 -5.89 2.99
CA ILE A 57 -9.91 -6.73 2.38
C ILE A 57 -10.39 -6.07 1.09
N THR A 58 -10.35 -6.81 -0.01
CA THR A 58 -10.89 -6.34 -1.28
C THR A 58 -12.43 -6.35 -1.27
N ALA A 59 -13.04 -5.65 -2.22
CA ALA A 59 -14.50 -5.67 -2.39
C ALA A 59 -15.08 -7.07 -2.64
N THR A 60 -14.26 -8.02 -3.09
CA THR A 60 -14.67 -9.41 -3.33
C THR A 60 -14.44 -10.33 -2.12
N GLY A 61 -13.95 -9.79 -1.00
CA GLY A 61 -13.70 -10.55 0.23
C GLY A 61 -12.35 -11.25 0.29
N VAL A 62 -11.48 -11.05 -0.67
CA VAL A 62 -10.11 -11.57 -0.64
C VAL A 62 -9.26 -10.68 0.27
N ILE A 63 -8.50 -11.29 1.17
CA ILE A 63 -7.53 -10.59 2.00
C ILE A 63 -6.22 -10.49 1.24
N ALA A 64 -5.86 -9.28 0.87
CA ALA A 64 -4.60 -8.95 0.22
C ALA A 64 -3.44 -8.94 1.24
N HIS A 65 -2.20 -9.06 0.76
CA HIS A 65 -1.03 -9.01 1.61
C HIS A 65 -0.95 -7.70 2.43
N CYS A 66 -1.23 -6.58 1.77
CA CYS A 66 -1.31 -5.24 2.38
C CYS A 66 -2.10 -4.30 1.47
N CYS A 67 -2.28 -3.05 1.91
CA CYS A 67 -2.99 -2.03 1.12
C CYS A 67 -2.29 -1.68 -0.21
N MET A 68 -0.99 -1.98 -0.36
CA MET A 68 -0.25 -1.78 -1.61
C MET A 68 -0.47 -2.90 -2.63
N ASP A 69 -1.04 -4.02 -2.21
CA ASP A 69 -1.44 -5.13 -3.09
C ASP A 69 -2.88 -4.94 -3.59
N GLY A 70 -3.10 -3.85 -4.32
CA GLY A 70 -4.45 -3.45 -4.75
C GLY A 70 -5.17 -4.46 -5.65
N LYS A 71 -4.43 -5.33 -6.32
CA LYS A 71 -4.97 -6.40 -7.15
C LYS A 71 -5.08 -7.75 -6.44
N ALA A 72 -4.73 -7.81 -5.15
CA ALA A 72 -4.64 -9.04 -4.36
C ALA A 72 -3.86 -10.16 -5.07
N GLN A 73 -2.70 -9.81 -5.64
CA GLN A 73 -1.81 -10.78 -6.30
C GLN A 73 -1.15 -11.73 -5.28
N TYR A 74 -1.08 -11.31 -4.03
CA TYR A 74 -0.51 -12.06 -2.90
C TYR A 74 -1.59 -12.32 -1.83
N PRO A 75 -2.65 -13.07 -2.17
CA PRO A 75 -3.77 -13.28 -1.25
C PRO A 75 -3.34 -14.06 -0.01
N ILE A 76 -3.88 -13.67 1.14
CA ILE A 76 -3.64 -14.36 2.41
C ILE A 76 -4.82 -15.23 2.78
N GLY A 77 -6.04 -14.81 2.46
CA GLY A 77 -7.25 -15.56 2.78
C GLY A 77 -8.48 -15.00 2.07
N ASP A 78 -9.63 -15.56 2.38
CA ASP A 78 -10.92 -15.17 1.83
C ASP A 78 -11.99 -15.22 2.93
N VAL A 79 -12.57 -14.07 3.28
CA VAL A 79 -13.56 -13.95 4.35
C VAL A 79 -14.90 -14.65 4.02
N LYS A 80 -15.11 -15.03 2.77
CA LYS A 80 -16.26 -15.84 2.37
C LYS A 80 -16.10 -17.33 2.76
N LYS A 81 -14.88 -17.76 3.00
CA LYS A 81 -14.54 -19.16 3.28
C LYS A 81 -14.14 -19.39 4.73
N GLN A 82 -13.63 -18.37 5.39
CA GLN A 82 -13.02 -18.48 6.71
C GLN A 82 -13.25 -17.20 7.50
N HIS A 83 -13.41 -17.30 8.81
CA HIS A 83 -13.58 -16.13 9.66
C HIS A 83 -12.30 -15.29 9.70
N ILE A 84 -12.46 -13.96 9.69
CA ILE A 84 -11.33 -13.02 9.65
C ILE A 84 -10.31 -13.25 10.78
N LEU A 85 -10.76 -13.56 11.98
CA LEU A 85 -9.87 -13.81 13.12
C LEU A 85 -9.06 -15.10 12.95
N GLU A 86 -9.61 -16.10 12.29
CA GLU A 86 -8.87 -17.32 11.97
C GLU A 86 -7.76 -17.02 10.97
N ILE A 87 -8.08 -16.29 9.89
CA ILE A 87 -7.10 -15.86 8.89
C ILE A 87 -5.99 -15.02 9.53
N TYR A 88 -6.36 -14.03 10.34
CA TYR A 88 -5.41 -13.15 11.02
C TYR A 88 -4.48 -13.89 12.00
N ASN A 89 -4.95 -14.98 12.57
CA ASN A 89 -4.17 -15.81 13.49
C ASN A 89 -3.40 -16.96 12.82
N GLU A 90 -3.49 -17.09 11.50
CA GLU A 90 -2.69 -18.08 10.78
C GLU A 90 -1.18 -17.76 10.84
N PRO A 91 -0.32 -18.80 10.72
CA PRO A 91 1.14 -18.62 10.84
C PRO A 91 1.70 -17.56 9.92
N LYS A 92 1.12 -17.37 8.73
CA LYS A 92 1.58 -16.37 7.76
C LYS A 92 1.45 -14.94 8.30
N TYR A 93 0.30 -14.58 8.89
CA TYR A 93 0.10 -13.29 9.52
C TYR A 93 0.91 -13.15 10.80
N ARG A 94 0.92 -14.20 11.62
CA ARG A 94 1.64 -14.17 12.91
C ARG A 94 3.12 -13.91 12.74
N ARG A 95 3.75 -14.48 11.73
CA ARG A 95 5.15 -14.20 11.40
C ARG A 95 5.40 -12.72 11.13
N LEU A 96 4.52 -12.08 10.34
CA LEU A 96 4.65 -10.66 10.04
C LEU A 96 4.45 -9.80 11.28
N ASN A 97 3.46 -10.16 12.12
CA ASN A 97 3.17 -9.43 13.35
C ASN A 97 4.29 -9.52 14.41
N GLU A 98 5.12 -10.53 14.37
CA GLU A 98 6.27 -10.65 15.27
C GLU A 98 7.34 -9.58 15.00
N SER A 99 7.29 -8.93 13.85
CA SER A 99 8.22 -7.87 13.42
C SER A 99 9.70 -8.28 13.51
N THR A 100 10.00 -9.58 13.43
CA THR A 100 11.36 -10.13 13.47
C THR A 100 12.03 -10.13 12.11
N TYR A 101 11.25 -9.92 11.06
CA TYR A 101 11.72 -9.90 9.67
C TYR A 101 11.90 -8.48 9.16
N SER A 102 12.89 -8.32 8.28
CA SER A 102 12.99 -7.15 7.42
C SER A 102 12.06 -7.29 6.22
N ARG A 103 11.64 -6.18 5.65
CA ARG A 103 10.96 -6.16 4.35
C ARG A 103 11.78 -6.85 3.26
N LEU A 104 13.11 -6.82 3.35
CA LEU A 104 14.01 -7.46 2.40
C LEU A 104 13.87 -8.99 2.38
N ASP A 105 13.40 -9.57 3.49
CA ASP A 105 13.28 -11.03 3.67
C ASP A 105 11.90 -11.58 3.27
N VAL A 106 10.95 -10.69 2.94
CA VAL A 106 9.54 -11.04 2.72
C VAL A 106 9.11 -10.63 1.31
N GLU A 107 8.65 -11.58 0.52
CA GLU A 107 7.99 -11.30 -0.74
C GLU A 107 6.49 -10.97 -0.47
N PRO A 108 5.92 -9.93 -1.10
CA PRO A 108 6.46 -9.00 -2.08
C PRO A 108 7.13 -7.75 -1.50
N CYS A 109 7.32 -7.68 -0.20
CA CYS A 109 7.83 -6.50 0.50
C CYS A 109 9.26 -6.13 0.08
N ASN A 110 10.05 -7.13 -0.37
CA ASN A 110 11.42 -6.93 -0.85
C ASN A 110 11.53 -6.11 -2.15
N SER A 111 10.43 -5.82 -2.79
CA SER A 111 10.34 -4.91 -3.94
C SER A 111 9.42 -3.70 -3.71
N CYS A 112 9.02 -3.46 -2.48
CA CYS A 112 8.10 -2.40 -2.10
C CYS A 112 8.83 -1.09 -1.80
N SER A 113 8.47 -0.01 -2.48
CA SER A 113 9.01 1.33 -2.25
C SER A 113 8.19 2.19 -1.27
N PHE A 114 7.28 1.58 -0.53
CA PHE A 114 6.54 2.30 0.50
C PHE A 114 7.47 2.73 1.64
N LEU A 115 7.38 4.00 2.04
CA LEU A 115 8.17 4.61 3.10
C LEU A 115 7.45 4.61 4.45
#